data_4caaab726ae280c31e80a653d25fd454
#
_entry.id   4caaab726ae280c31e80a653d25fd454
#
_cell.length_a   1.000
_cell.length_b   1.000
_cell.length_c   1.000
_cell.angle_alpha   90.00
_cell.angle_beta   90.00
_cell.angle_gamma   90.00
#
_symmetry.space_group_name_H-M   'P 1'
#
loop_
_entity.id
_entity.type
_entity.pdbx_description
1 polymer ?
#
loop_
_entity_poly.entity_id
_entity_poly.type
_entity_poly.pdbx_seq_one_letter_code
_entity_poly.pdbx_strand_id
1 'polypeptide(L)'
;MYFDELDLNDNVLDALYDMRFETCTPVQEQCIPEILKGNDLLGVAQTGTGKTAAYLLPILSKLDDGGYPKDAINCVIMSPTRELAQQIDQAMQGFGYYLNDVSSVAIYGGNDGNRYDQELKSLSLGADVVIATPGRLISHISMGNADFSRVSFFVLDEADRMLDMGFSEDINTIASKLPKTCQTIMFSATMPEKIEELAKALLKDPVEIKLAVSKPAEKIKQEAYVCYETQKMTIIKDIFKAGDMKRVIVFSGSKMKVKQLAAALQQIGINCGAMHSDLEQAERDDVMFKFKSGQYDVLVATDIVARGIDIDDIEMVINYDVPHDTEDYVPLYREEHRS
;
A
#
# COMPACT_ATOMS: atom_id res chain seq x y z
N MET A 1 20.91 -8.00 -9.08
CA MET A 1 21.40 -8.57 -7.79
C MET A 1 20.45 -9.66 -7.33
N TYR A 2 20.95 -10.78 -6.81
CA TYR A 2 20.12 -11.82 -6.18
C TYR A 2 19.91 -11.49 -4.70
N PHE A 3 18.83 -12.00 -4.09
CA PHE A 3 18.57 -11.75 -2.67
C PHE A 3 19.62 -12.39 -1.74
N ASP A 4 20.21 -13.51 -2.13
CA ASP A 4 21.29 -14.18 -1.39
C ASP A 4 22.63 -13.44 -1.40
N GLU A 5 22.77 -12.41 -2.24
CA GLU A 5 23.90 -11.47 -2.20
C GLU A 5 23.73 -10.36 -1.15
N LEU A 6 22.53 -10.26 -0.55
CA LEU A 6 22.22 -9.30 0.51
C LEU A 6 22.48 -9.93 1.89
N ASP A 7 22.81 -9.09 2.87
CA ASP A 7 23.05 -9.50 4.26
C ASP A 7 21.72 -9.73 5.01
N LEU A 8 20.86 -10.58 4.44
CA LEU A 8 19.61 -11.05 5.05
C LEU A 8 19.84 -12.36 5.76
N ASN A 9 19.10 -12.64 6.85
CA ASN A 9 19.24 -13.92 7.54
C ASN A 9 18.63 -15.09 6.77
N ASP A 10 19.05 -16.32 7.14
CA ASP A 10 18.66 -17.53 6.43
C ASP A 10 17.14 -17.77 6.43
N ASN A 11 16.45 -17.48 7.53
CA ASN A 11 14.99 -17.69 7.63
C ASN A 11 14.21 -16.79 6.65
N VAL A 12 14.65 -15.54 6.45
CA VAL A 12 14.07 -14.63 5.45
C VAL A 12 14.41 -15.11 4.04
N LEU A 13 15.65 -15.56 3.80
CA LEU A 13 16.06 -16.09 2.49
C LEU A 13 15.30 -17.38 2.13
N ASP A 14 15.06 -18.28 3.09
CA ASP A 14 14.26 -19.48 2.88
C ASP A 14 12.82 -19.17 2.49
N ALA A 15 12.21 -18.16 3.14
CA ALA A 15 10.88 -17.71 2.77
C ALA A 15 10.83 -17.14 1.34
N LEU A 16 11.82 -16.34 0.95
CA LEU A 16 11.95 -15.80 -0.40
C LEU A 16 12.12 -16.91 -1.44
N TYR A 17 12.94 -17.94 -1.14
CA TYR A 17 13.14 -19.09 -2.00
C TYR A 17 11.82 -19.84 -2.25
N ASP A 18 11.06 -20.14 -1.20
CA ASP A 18 9.77 -20.82 -1.31
C ASP A 18 8.72 -20.00 -2.07
N MET A 19 8.76 -18.69 -1.92
CA MET A 19 7.92 -17.75 -2.66
C MET A 19 8.41 -17.51 -4.11
N ARG A 20 9.56 -18.10 -4.50
CA ARG A 20 10.20 -17.94 -5.82
C ARG A 20 10.63 -16.49 -6.13
N PHE A 21 11.01 -15.75 -5.12
CA PHE A 21 11.67 -14.47 -5.28
C PHE A 21 13.18 -14.69 -5.39
N GLU A 22 13.72 -14.56 -6.58
CA GLU A 22 15.16 -14.82 -6.84
C GLU A 22 15.97 -13.53 -6.95
N THR A 23 15.44 -12.54 -7.66
CA THR A 23 16.16 -11.31 -7.98
C THR A 23 15.50 -10.07 -7.38
N CYS A 24 16.35 -9.15 -6.92
CA CYS A 24 15.91 -7.87 -6.38
C CYS A 24 15.40 -6.94 -7.48
N THR A 25 14.34 -6.22 -7.18
CA THR A 25 13.98 -5.03 -7.96
C THR A 25 14.97 -3.89 -7.69
N PRO A 26 15.06 -2.87 -8.55
CA PRO A 26 15.97 -1.73 -8.32
C PRO A 26 15.77 -1.02 -6.97
N VAL A 27 14.53 -0.93 -6.47
CA VAL A 27 14.28 -0.35 -5.14
C VAL A 27 14.78 -1.23 -4.02
N GLN A 28 14.62 -2.54 -4.13
CA GLN A 28 15.10 -3.51 -3.14
C GLN A 28 16.63 -3.51 -3.08
N GLU A 29 17.29 -3.58 -4.24
CA GLU A 29 18.74 -3.57 -4.36
C GLU A 29 19.38 -2.34 -3.70
N GLN A 30 18.75 -1.17 -3.82
CA GLN A 30 19.28 0.06 -3.25
C GLN A 30 18.87 0.29 -1.80
N CYS A 31 17.62 -0.05 -1.41
CA CYS A 31 17.10 0.25 -0.09
C CYS A 31 17.52 -0.77 0.99
N ILE A 32 17.51 -2.07 0.67
CA ILE A 32 17.77 -3.12 1.67
C ILE A 32 19.12 -2.93 2.36
N PRO A 33 20.24 -2.72 1.64
CA PRO A 33 21.53 -2.53 2.29
C PRO A 33 21.57 -1.31 3.22
N GLU A 34 20.93 -0.21 2.85
CA GLU A 34 20.91 1.00 3.65
C GLU A 34 20.08 0.84 4.93
N ILE A 35 18.97 0.11 4.86
CA ILE A 35 18.15 -0.20 6.04
C ILE A 35 18.90 -1.14 6.97
N LEU A 36 19.61 -2.15 6.45
CA LEU A 36 20.44 -3.06 7.23
C LEU A 36 21.56 -2.34 7.97
N LYS A 37 22.17 -1.30 7.37
CA LYS A 37 23.18 -0.44 8.02
C LYS A 37 22.62 0.42 9.16
N GLY A 38 21.29 0.56 9.27
CA GLY A 38 20.63 1.39 10.29
C GLY A 38 20.41 2.84 9.87
N ASN A 39 20.59 3.18 8.60
CA ASN A 39 20.36 4.53 8.09
C ASN A 39 18.86 4.83 7.99
N ASP A 40 18.47 6.07 8.28
CA ASP A 40 17.17 6.58 7.87
C ASP A 40 17.13 6.65 6.34
N LEU A 41 15.96 6.43 5.76
CA LEU A 41 15.82 6.32 4.31
C LEU A 41 14.62 7.12 3.80
N LEU A 42 14.84 7.86 2.73
CA LEU A 42 13.79 8.48 1.92
C LEU A 42 13.80 7.83 0.53
N GLY A 43 12.82 6.96 0.28
CA GLY A 43 12.65 6.28 -0.99
C GLY A 43 11.57 6.96 -1.84
N VAL A 44 11.96 7.49 -2.99
CA VAL A 44 11.01 8.01 -3.98
C VAL A 44 10.87 6.98 -5.09
N ALA A 45 9.77 6.24 -5.06
CA ALA A 45 9.49 5.16 -5.99
C ALA A 45 7.99 4.93 -6.12
N GLN A 46 7.52 4.64 -7.32
CA GLN A 46 6.11 4.36 -7.59
C GLN A 46 5.60 3.09 -6.91
N THR A 47 4.27 2.98 -6.76
CA THR A 47 3.63 1.75 -6.30
C THR A 47 4.02 0.58 -7.18
N GLY A 48 4.11 -0.61 -6.56
CA GLY A 48 4.40 -1.87 -7.20
C GLY A 48 5.87 -2.01 -7.65
N THR A 49 6.85 -1.14 -7.25
CA THR A 49 8.31 -1.34 -7.48
C THR A 49 8.94 -2.36 -6.51
N GLY A 50 8.12 -3.00 -5.65
CA GLY A 50 8.61 -3.91 -4.62
C GLY A 50 9.02 -3.21 -3.32
N LYS A 51 8.51 -2.00 -3.03
CA LYS A 51 8.81 -1.24 -1.80
C LYS A 51 8.52 -2.01 -0.52
N THR A 52 7.41 -2.74 -0.49
CA THR A 52 7.01 -3.51 0.70
C THR A 52 8.10 -4.50 1.11
N ALA A 53 8.63 -5.28 0.18
CA ALA A 53 9.76 -6.16 0.44
C ALA A 53 11.04 -5.37 0.78
N ALA A 54 11.26 -4.21 0.16
CA ALA A 54 12.45 -3.39 0.40
C ALA A 54 12.60 -2.96 1.87
N TYR A 55 11.50 -2.72 2.60
CA TYR A 55 11.58 -2.41 4.03
C TYR A 55 11.26 -3.61 4.94
N LEU A 56 10.35 -4.52 4.56
CA LEU A 56 10.00 -5.66 5.41
C LEU A 56 11.18 -6.64 5.54
N LEU A 57 11.83 -7.03 4.46
CA LEU A 57 12.89 -8.03 4.50
C LEU A 57 14.04 -7.66 5.46
N PRO A 58 14.64 -6.45 5.39
CA PRO A 58 15.71 -6.09 6.31
C PRO A 58 15.23 -5.92 7.76
N ILE A 59 14.01 -5.42 7.98
CA ILE A 59 13.45 -5.29 9.33
C ILE A 59 13.20 -6.67 9.94
N LEU A 60 12.59 -7.60 9.20
CA LEU A 60 12.34 -8.97 9.65
C LEU A 60 13.64 -9.70 9.94
N SER A 61 14.64 -9.58 9.06
CA SER A 61 15.96 -10.16 9.27
C SER A 61 16.58 -9.68 10.59
N LYS A 62 16.55 -8.37 10.86
CA LYS A 62 17.06 -7.81 12.11
C LYS A 62 16.28 -8.26 13.34
N LEU A 63 14.96 -8.32 13.27
CA LEU A 63 14.13 -8.76 14.40
C LEU A 63 14.38 -10.23 14.73
N ASP A 64 14.52 -11.08 13.72
CA ASP A 64 14.78 -12.51 13.87
C ASP A 64 16.20 -12.80 14.38
N ASP A 65 17.21 -12.02 13.95
CA ASP A 65 18.58 -12.08 14.48
C ASP A 65 18.65 -11.74 15.98
N GLY A 66 17.62 -11.08 16.51
CA GLY A 66 17.48 -10.79 17.93
C GLY A 66 18.11 -9.48 18.37
N GLY A 67 18.17 -9.27 19.70
CA GLY A 67 18.67 -8.04 20.29
C GLY A 67 17.58 -6.97 20.51
N TYR A 68 16.34 -7.26 20.15
CA TYR A 68 15.17 -6.41 20.37
C TYR A 68 14.34 -6.89 21.57
N PRO A 69 13.66 -5.97 22.29
CA PRO A 69 12.80 -6.35 23.42
C PRO A 69 11.73 -7.34 22.99
N LYS A 70 11.57 -8.42 23.76
CA LYS A 70 10.43 -9.35 23.62
C LYS A 70 9.20 -8.73 24.27
N ASP A 71 8.02 -9.14 23.81
CA ASP A 71 6.74 -8.62 24.29
C ASP A 71 6.62 -7.10 24.24
N ALA A 72 7.19 -6.49 23.21
CA ALA A 72 7.18 -5.06 22.97
C ALA A 72 6.97 -4.75 21.49
N ILE A 73 6.42 -3.58 21.19
CA ILE A 73 6.31 -3.09 19.82
C ILE A 73 7.70 -2.61 19.36
N ASN A 74 8.27 -3.31 18.38
CA ASN A 74 9.59 -3.00 17.83
C ASN A 74 9.53 -2.25 16.49
N CYS A 75 8.45 -2.41 15.74
CA CYS A 75 8.25 -1.78 14.44
C CYS A 75 6.83 -1.25 14.28
N VAL A 76 6.68 -0.04 13.76
CA VAL A 76 5.40 0.55 13.38
C VAL A 76 5.44 0.89 11.91
N ILE A 77 4.51 0.33 11.13
CA ILE A 77 4.34 0.59 9.70
C ILE A 77 3.02 1.32 9.48
N MET A 78 3.12 2.54 8.97
CA MET A 78 1.97 3.37 8.65
C MET A 78 1.58 3.22 7.19
N SER A 79 0.30 3.05 6.94
CA SER A 79 -0.29 2.88 5.61
C SER A 79 -1.53 3.78 5.46
N PRO A 80 -1.74 4.43 4.30
CA PRO A 80 -2.88 5.35 4.11
C PRO A 80 -4.24 4.66 4.13
N THR A 81 -4.31 3.39 3.72
CA THR A 81 -5.56 2.66 3.55
C THR A 81 -5.51 1.29 4.23
N ARG A 82 -6.70 0.77 4.52
CA ARG A 82 -6.88 -0.58 5.08
C ARG A 82 -6.42 -1.66 4.10
N GLU A 83 -6.73 -1.47 2.83
CA GLU A 83 -6.39 -2.38 1.75
C GLU A 83 -4.87 -2.55 1.65
N LEU A 84 -4.13 -1.43 1.69
CA LEU A 84 -2.66 -1.50 1.70
C LEU A 84 -2.13 -2.10 3.01
N ALA A 85 -2.72 -1.78 4.16
CA ALA A 85 -2.36 -2.40 5.43
C ALA A 85 -2.56 -3.93 5.40
N GLN A 86 -3.63 -4.42 4.79
CA GLN A 86 -3.87 -5.85 4.58
C GLN A 86 -2.85 -6.49 3.65
N GLN A 87 -2.46 -5.81 2.57
CA GLN A 87 -1.42 -6.30 1.66
C GLN A 87 -0.06 -6.39 2.35
N ILE A 88 0.29 -5.37 3.16
CA ILE A 88 1.51 -5.41 3.97
C ILE A 88 1.48 -6.57 4.97
N ASP A 89 0.33 -6.80 5.62
CA ASP A 89 0.17 -7.91 6.56
C ASP A 89 0.28 -9.27 5.86
N GLN A 90 -0.29 -9.43 4.68
CA GLN A 90 -0.12 -10.64 3.86
C GLN A 90 1.35 -10.87 3.47
N ALA A 91 2.04 -9.80 3.05
CA ALA A 91 3.47 -9.86 2.75
C ALA A 91 4.30 -10.24 3.98
N MET A 92 3.94 -9.65 5.15
CA MET A 92 4.54 -10.00 6.45
C MET A 92 4.39 -11.50 6.77
N GLN A 93 3.19 -12.08 6.57
CA GLN A 93 2.94 -13.51 6.78
C GLN A 93 3.78 -14.38 5.84
N GLY A 94 3.95 -13.97 4.58
CA GLY A 94 4.76 -14.68 3.61
C GLY A 94 6.25 -14.62 3.94
N PHE A 95 6.81 -13.42 4.05
CA PHE A 95 8.23 -13.22 4.33
C PHE A 95 8.66 -13.68 5.72
N GLY A 96 7.73 -13.66 6.67
CA GLY A 96 7.95 -14.08 8.05
C GLY A 96 7.66 -15.57 8.32
N TYR A 97 7.37 -16.37 7.30
CA TYR A 97 6.89 -17.75 7.47
C TYR A 97 7.80 -18.63 8.33
N TYR A 98 9.11 -18.47 8.18
CA TYR A 98 10.12 -19.24 8.93
C TYR A 98 10.64 -18.55 10.20
N LEU A 99 10.13 -17.33 10.50
CA LEU A 99 10.51 -16.62 11.73
C LEU A 99 9.77 -17.22 12.94
N ASN A 100 10.52 -17.57 13.99
CA ASN A 100 9.94 -18.28 15.12
C ASN A 100 9.30 -17.37 16.18
N ASP A 101 9.84 -16.17 16.35
CA ASP A 101 9.53 -15.30 17.49
C ASP A 101 9.12 -13.86 17.06
N VAL A 102 8.77 -13.63 15.80
CA VAL A 102 8.35 -12.31 15.30
C VAL A 102 6.85 -12.32 15.05
N SER A 103 6.13 -11.53 15.82
CA SER A 103 4.67 -11.41 15.75
C SER A 103 4.25 -10.11 15.06
N SER A 104 3.10 -10.12 14.39
CA SER A 104 2.51 -8.92 13.78
C SER A 104 1.05 -8.73 14.11
N VAL A 105 0.58 -7.49 14.04
CA VAL A 105 -0.83 -7.14 14.10
C VAL A 105 -1.15 -6.03 13.12
N ALA A 106 -2.24 -6.21 12.37
CA ALA A 106 -2.78 -5.20 11.48
C ALA A 106 -3.91 -4.42 12.17
N ILE A 107 -3.74 -3.11 12.31
CA ILE A 107 -4.62 -2.18 13.00
C ILE A 107 -5.23 -1.20 12.00
N TYR A 108 -6.41 -1.52 11.54
CA TYR A 108 -7.17 -0.66 10.63
C TYR A 108 -8.64 -0.68 11.03
N GLY A 109 -9.25 0.47 11.17
CA GLY A 109 -10.63 0.60 11.63
C GLY A 109 -11.62 -0.24 10.82
N GLY A 110 -12.72 -0.60 11.43
CA GLY A 110 -13.91 -1.29 10.94
C GLY A 110 -14.92 -1.23 12.04
N ASN A 111 -16.21 -1.36 11.74
CA ASN A 111 -17.28 -1.30 12.75
C ASN A 111 -17.43 -2.60 13.55
N ASP A 112 -16.47 -3.50 13.49
CA ASP A 112 -16.50 -4.77 14.19
C ASP A 112 -15.86 -4.64 15.59
N GLY A 113 -16.69 -4.69 16.64
CA GLY A 113 -16.25 -4.65 18.02
C GLY A 113 -15.29 -5.80 18.38
N ASN A 114 -15.50 -6.99 17.83
CA ASN A 114 -14.63 -8.15 18.05
C ASN A 114 -13.20 -7.91 17.58
N ARG A 115 -13.05 -7.15 16.46
CA ARG A 115 -11.75 -6.80 15.93
C ARG A 115 -10.99 -5.82 16.83
N TYR A 116 -11.72 -4.85 17.42
CA TYR A 116 -11.11 -3.92 18.37
C TYR A 116 -10.51 -4.66 19.58
N ASP A 117 -11.22 -5.63 20.13
CA ASP A 117 -10.74 -6.42 21.26
C ASP A 117 -9.52 -7.28 20.89
N GLN A 118 -9.48 -7.80 19.66
CA GLN A 118 -8.30 -8.52 19.13
C GLN A 118 -7.09 -7.61 18.97
N GLU A 119 -7.28 -6.42 18.39
CA GLU A 119 -6.23 -5.41 18.25
C GLU A 119 -5.69 -5.02 19.63
N LEU A 120 -6.59 -4.73 20.60
CA LEU A 120 -6.23 -4.38 21.96
C LEU A 120 -5.42 -5.48 22.63
N LYS A 121 -5.85 -6.74 22.50
CA LYS A 121 -5.13 -7.89 23.06
C LYS A 121 -3.74 -8.02 22.45
N SER A 122 -3.61 -7.92 21.13
CA SER A 122 -2.31 -8.03 20.43
C SER A 122 -1.36 -6.89 20.80
N LEU A 123 -1.85 -5.66 20.93
CA LEU A 123 -1.07 -4.53 21.40
C LEU A 123 -0.61 -4.68 22.83
N SER A 124 -1.47 -5.18 23.72
CA SER A 124 -1.15 -5.40 25.13
C SER A 124 -0.15 -6.53 25.36
N LEU A 125 -0.12 -7.51 24.47
CA LEU A 125 0.87 -8.59 24.48
C LEU A 125 2.22 -8.19 23.87
N GLY A 126 2.29 -7.02 23.18
CA GLY A 126 3.50 -6.50 22.57
C GLY A 126 3.83 -7.20 21.24
N ALA A 127 2.94 -7.07 20.24
CA ALA A 127 3.26 -7.51 18.89
C ALA A 127 4.48 -6.76 18.36
N ASP A 128 5.46 -7.49 17.81
CA ASP A 128 6.71 -6.90 17.31
C ASP A 128 6.48 -5.88 16.20
N VAL A 129 5.60 -6.21 15.25
CA VAL A 129 5.29 -5.37 14.10
C VAL A 129 3.82 -4.96 14.13
N VAL A 130 3.59 -3.66 14.18
CA VAL A 130 2.25 -3.05 14.10
C VAL A 130 2.10 -2.40 12.73
N ILE A 131 1.14 -2.89 11.94
CA ILE A 131 0.79 -2.35 10.62
C ILE A 131 -0.52 -1.58 10.78
N ALA A 132 -0.52 -0.27 10.58
CA ALA A 132 -1.67 0.54 10.97
C ALA A 132 -2.05 1.62 9.95
N THR A 133 -3.34 1.96 9.94
CA THR A 133 -3.81 3.23 9.39
C THR A 133 -3.75 4.32 10.47
N PRO A 134 -3.45 5.60 10.12
CA PRO A 134 -3.21 6.65 11.12
C PRO A 134 -4.34 6.83 12.13
N GLY A 135 -5.57 7.04 11.66
CA GLY A 135 -6.70 7.32 12.55
C GLY A 135 -7.01 6.19 13.55
N ARG A 136 -6.83 4.91 13.14
CA ARG A 136 -7.06 3.79 14.06
C ARG A 136 -5.98 3.69 15.12
N LEU A 137 -4.73 3.92 14.72
CA LEU A 137 -3.61 3.90 15.68
C LEU A 137 -3.72 5.05 16.68
N ILE A 138 -4.12 6.24 16.25
CA ILE A 138 -4.40 7.38 17.15
C ILE A 138 -5.48 7.04 18.19
N SER A 139 -6.52 6.31 17.80
CA SER A 139 -7.55 5.87 18.76
C SER A 139 -6.96 5.00 19.87
N HIS A 140 -6.08 4.04 19.54
CA HIS A 140 -5.39 3.21 20.54
C HIS A 140 -4.41 4.01 21.40
N ILE A 141 -3.70 4.97 20.81
CA ILE A 141 -2.79 5.88 21.54
C ILE A 141 -3.56 6.71 22.55
N SER A 142 -4.70 7.28 22.15
CA SER A 142 -5.52 8.14 23.00
C SER A 142 -6.11 7.38 24.20
N MET A 143 -6.33 6.08 24.04
CA MET A 143 -6.81 5.20 25.12
C MET A 143 -5.67 4.58 25.96
N GLY A 144 -4.41 4.85 25.64
CA GLY A 144 -3.26 4.28 26.35
C GLY A 144 -3.07 2.77 26.13
N ASN A 145 -3.57 2.25 25.00
CA ASN A 145 -3.59 0.81 24.71
C ASN A 145 -2.26 0.26 24.17
N ALA A 146 -1.28 1.10 23.87
CA ALA A 146 -0.03 0.68 23.27
C ALA A 146 1.17 1.46 23.84
N ASP A 147 2.26 0.74 24.09
CA ASP A 147 3.54 1.30 24.53
C ASP A 147 4.51 1.34 23.33
N PHE A 148 4.86 2.55 22.90
CA PHE A 148 5.78 2.80 21.80
C PHE A 148 7.20 3.12 22.24
N SER A 149 7.49 3.04 23.54
CA SER A 149 8.80 3.44 24.10
C SER A 149 9.98 2.57 23.64
N ARG A 150 9.69 1.41 23.07
CA ARG A 150 10.68 0.41 22.61
C ARG A 150 10.77 0.29 21.08
N VAL A 151 10.01 1.10 20.33
CA VAL A 151 10.00 1.05 18.88
C VAL A 151 11.37 1.40 18.31
N SER A 152 11.90 0.51 17.48
CA SER A 152 13.19 0.65 16.81
C SER A 152 13.07 1.02 15.35
N PHE A 153 11.94 0.70 14.71
CA PHE A 153 11.69 0.97 13.30
C PHE A 153 10.36 1.68 13.10
N PHE A 154 10.37 2.76 12.34
CA PHE A 154 9.18 3.50 11.93
C PHE A 154 9.14 3.61 10.42
N VAL A 155 8.11 3.05 9.79
CA VAL A 155 7.93 3.04 8.34
C VAL A 155 6.70 3.83 7.96
N LEU A 156 6.86 4.75 7.01
CA LEU A 156 5.76 5.46 6.35
C LEU A 156 5.70 4.98 4.90
N ASP A 157 4.70 4.19 4.55
CA ASP A 157 4.47 3.76 3.17
C ASP A 157 3.39 4.62 2.52
N GLU A 158 3.62 5.06 1.30
CA GLU A 158 2.78 6.02 0.57
C GLU A 158 2.53 7.31 1.37
N ALA A 159 3.62 7.96 1.83
CA ALA A 159 3.55 9.16 2.67
C ALA A 159 2.80 10.32 2.01
N ASP A 160 2.98 10.53 0.71
CA ASP A 160 2.26 11.52 -0.08
C ASP A 160 0.74 11.33 0.01
N ARG A 161 0.29 10.10 -0.14
CA ARG A 161 -1.11 9.75 -0.03
C ARG A 161 -1.68 9.97 1.38
N MET A 162 -0.90 9.68 2.41
CA MET A 162 -1.31 9.99 3.80
C MET A 162 -1.49 11.49 3.99
N LEU A 163 -0.61 12.33 3.43
CA LEU A 163 -0.76 13.78 3.49
C LEU A 163 -1.98 14.29 2.72
N ASP A 164 -2.24 13.74 1.53
CA ASP A 164 -3.42 14.09 0.72
C ASP A 164 -4.73 13.73 1.43
N MET A 165 -4.73 12.67 2.24
CA MET A 165 -5.86 12.28 3.08
C MET A 165 -5.98 13.09 4.39
N GLY A 166 -5.08 14.03 4.63
CA GLY A 166 -5.11 14.92 5.80
C GLY A 166 -4.49 14.33 7.08
N PHE A 167 -3.70 13.25 6.99
CA PHE A 167 -3.10 12.59 8.16
C PHE A 167 -1.80 13.21 8.69
N SER A 168 -1.47 14.43 8.28
CA SER A 168 -0.24 15.11 8.69
C SER A 168 -0.09 15.22 10.22
N GLU A 169 -1.16 15.65 10.90
CA GLU A 169 -1.17 15.79 12.36
C GLU A 169 -1.10 14.42 13.07
N ASP A 170 -1.79 13.43 12.53
CA ASP A 170 -1.77 12.07 13.07
C ASP A 170 -0.37 11.46 13.00
N ILE A 171 0.31 11.60 11.85
CA ILE A 171 1.68 11.12 11.66
C ILE A 171 2.62 11.80 12.68
N ASN A 172 2.55 13.11 12.82
CA ASN A 172 3.38 13.85 13.77
C ASN A 172 3.09 13.44 15.23
N THR A 173 1.83 13.22 15.58
CA THR A 173 1.43 12.74 16.90
C THR A 173 2.01 11.36 17.19
N ILE A 174 1.90 10.42 16.24
CA ILE A 174 2.48 9.08 16.37
C ILE A 174 3.99 9.17 16.50
N ALA A 175 4.67 9.89 15.60
CA ALA A 175 6.11 10.06 15.62
C ALA A 175 6.62 10.66 16.94
N SER A 176 5.87 11.58 17.56
CA SER A 176 6.21 12.18 18.86
C SER A 176 6.26 11.18 20.03
N LYS A 177 5.60 10.02 19.89
CA LYS A 177 5.59 8.94 20.89
C LYS A 177 6.76 7.97 20.74
N LEU A 178 7.48 8.04 19.63
CA LEU A 178 8.56 7.11 19.32
C LEU A 178 9.90 7.58 19.93
N PRO A 179 10.81 6.63 20.25
CA PRO A 179 12.17 6.99 20.68
C PRO A 179 12.90 7.81 19.62
N LYS A 180 13.70 8.77 20.03
CA LYS A 180 14.55 9.55 19.12
C LYS A 180 15.60 8.70 18.39
N THR A 181 15.90 7.52 18.91
CA THR A 181 16.83 6.54 18.31
C THR A 181 16.17 5.66 17.25
N CYS A 182 14.86 5.76 17.08
CA CYS A 182 14.11 4.98 16.10
C CYS A 182 14.62 5.25 14.69
N GLN A 183 14.91 4.18 13.93
CA GLN A 183 15.23 4.27 12.50
C GLN A 183 13.95 4.55 11.74
N THR A 184 13.94 5.60 10.91
CA THR A 184 12.75 6.01 10.16
C THR A 184 12.95 5.80 8.67
N ILE A 185 11.99 5.13 8.04
CA ILE A 185 11.99 4.78 6.62
C ILE A 185 10.74 5.38 6.01
N MET A 186 10.89 6.25 5.03
CA MET A 186 9.78 6.90 4.35
C MET A 186 9.79 6.56 2.87
N PHE A 187 8.67 6.07 2.36
CA PHE A 187 8.42 5.87 0.94
C PHE A 187 7.31 6.80 0.45
N SER A 188 7.55 7.41 -0.69
CA SER A 188 6.59 8.27 -1.39
C SER A 188 6.70 8.06 -2.89
N ALA A 189 5.59 8.15 -3.62
CA ALA A 189 5.63 8.14 -5.08
C ALA A 189 6.06 9.50 -5.64
N THR A 190 5.80 10.57 -4.89
CA THR A 190 6.00 11.97 -5.28
C THR A 190 6.83 12.73 -4.25
N MET A 191 7.40 13.87 -4.63
CA MET A 191 8.20 14.73 -3.75
C MET A 191 7.70 16.19 -3.77
N PRO A 192 6.44 16.47 -3.44
CA PRO A 192 5.97 17.83 -3.24
C PRO A 192 6.59 18.45 -1.98
N GLU A 193 6.54 19.77 -1.87
CA GLU A 193 7.10 20.52 -0.73
C GLU A 193 6.67 19.97 0.63
N LYS A 194 5.40 19.56 0.78
CA LYS A 194 4.87 18.96 2.01
C LYS A 194 5.58 17.65 2.40
N ILE A 195 5.98 16.84 1.43
CA ILE A 195 6.76 15.60 1.68
C ILE A 195 8.19 15.96 2.07
N GLU A 196 8.80 16.95 1.43
CA GLU A 196 10.14 17.44 1.83
C GLU A 196 10.13 17.96 3.28
N GLU A 197 9.10 18.72 3.65
CA GLU A 197 8.93 19.23 5.03
C GLU A 197 8.76 18.08 6.03
N LEU A 198 7.90 17.07 5.69
CA LEU A 198 7.71 15.90 6.54
C LEU A 198 9.01 15.09 6.69
N ALA A 199 9.75 14.89 5.60
CA ALA A 199 11.02 14.18 5.61
C ALA A 199 12.05 14.92 6.50
N LYS A 200 12.17 16.24 6.39
CA LYS A 200 13.04 17.06 7.24
C LYS A 200 12.66 17.00 8.72
N ALA A 201 11.37 16.87 9.03
CA ALA A 201 10.88 16.79 10.41
C ALA A 201 11.13 15.42 11.05
N LEU A 202 11.06 14.34 10.29
CA LEU A 202 11.05 12.97 10.81
C LEU A 202 12.36 12.20 10.60
N LEU A 203 13.09 12.47 9.53
CA LEU A 203 14.30 11.72 9.15
C LEU A 203 15.58 12.40 9.67
N LYS A 204 16.56 11.58 10.03
CA LYS A 204 17.88 12.00 10.52
C LYS A 204 18.94 11.60 9.51
N ASP A 205 19.54 12.58 8.83
CA ASP A 205 20.56 12.37 7.79
C ASP A 205 20.20 11.21 6.84
N PRO A 206 19.02 11.24 6.20
CA PRO A 206 18.52 10.11 5.45
C PRO A 206 19.35 9.86 4.19
N VAL A 207 19.48 8.58 3.82
CA VAL A 207 19.87 8.22 2.46
C VAL A 207 18.68 8.43 1.56
N GLU A 208 18.82 9.25 0.53
CA GLU A 208 17.79 9.48 -0.47
C GLU A 208 18.01 8.54 -1.66
N ILE A 209 16.99 7.73 -1.95
CA ILE A 209 16.95 6.84 -3.10
C ILE A 209 15.79 7.28 -4.00
N LYS A 210 16.14 7.84 -5.15
CA LYS A 210 15.17 8.30 -6.16
C LYS A 210 15.25 7.40 -7.37
N LEU A 211 14.25 6.58 -7.54
CA LEU A 211 14.11 5.82 -8.78
C LEU A 211 13.42 6.68 -9.82
N ALA A 212 13.94 6.64 -11.04
CA ALA A 212 13.31 7.33 -12.15
C ALA A 212 11.85 6.87 -12.28
N VAL A 213 10.93 7.81 -12.50
CA VAL A 213 9.54 7.52 -12.85
C VAL A 213 9.59 6.58 -14.06
N SER A 214 9.16 5.34 -13.89
CA SER A 214 9.08 4.41 -15.00
C SER A 214 8.12 5.02 -16.02
N LYS A 215 8.63 5.24 -17.24
CA LYS A 215 7.73 5.45 -18.37
C LYS A 215 6.76 4.26 -18.40
N PRO A 216 5.49 4.44 -18.80
CA PRO A 216 4.58 3.33 -19.02
C PRO A 216 5.32 2.27 -19.82
N ALA A 217 5.15 0.99 -19.47
CA ALA A 217 5.79 -0.09 -20.20
C ALA A 217 5.52 0.12 -21.71
N GLU A 218 6.54 0.04 -22.53
CA GLU A 218 6.45 0.34 -24.00
C GLU A 218 5.37 -0.53 -24.70
N LYS A 219 4.94 -1.61 -24.07
CA LYS A 219 3.92 -2.53 -24.54
C LYS A 219 2.47 -2.11 -24.20
N ILE A 220 2.26 -1.10 -23.34
CA ILE A 220 0.91 -0.66 -22.97
C ILE A 220 0.35 0.22 -24.07
N LYS A 221 -0.72 -0.26 -24.71
CA LYS A 221 -1.46 0.55 -25.69
C LYS A 221 -2.25 1.62 -24.94
N GLN A 222 -1.97 2.89 -25.21
CA GLN A 222 -2.68 4.03 -24.63
C GLN A 222 -3.52 4.70 -25.70
N GLU A 223 -4.76 4.99 -25.37
CA GLU A 223 -5.72 5.70 -26.23
C GLU A 223 -6.35 6.85 -25.42
N ALA A 224 -6.55 7.98 -26.08
CA ALA A 224 -7.21 9.13 -25.48
C ALA A 224 -8.39 9.60 -26.35
N TYR A 225 -9.51 9.85 -25.71
CA TYR A 225 -10.73 10.35 -26.35
C TYR A 225 -10.90 11.83 -26.00
N VAL A 226 -10.84 12.70 -26.97
CA VAL A 226 -11.16 14.13 -26.81
C VAL A 226 -12.67 14.30 -26.95
N CYS A 227 -13.36 14.62 -25.84
CA CYS A 227 -14.81 14.68 -25.81
C CYS A 227 -15.33 15.69 -24.79
N TYR A 228 -16.61 16.08 -24.94
CA TYR A 228 -17.32 16.83 -23.91
C TYR A 228 -17.83 15.92 -22.79
N GLU A 229 -18.04 16.46 -21.60
CA GLU A 229 -18.56 15.71 -20.45
C GLU A 229 -19.82 14.89 -20.78
N THR A 230 -20.75 15.48 -21.54
CA THR A 230 -22.00 14.83 -21.97
C THR A 230 -21.82 13.62 -22.87
N GLN A 231 -20.68 13.50 -23.52
CA GLN A 231 -20.37 12.41 -24.44
C GLN A 231 -19.70 11.21 -23.76
N LYS A 232 -19.06 11.43 -22.63
CA LYS A 232 -18.28 10.39 -21.91
C LYS A 232 -19.08 9.12 -21.65
N MET A 233 -20.33 9.23 -21.19
CA MET A 233 -21.17 8.08 -20.90
C MET A 233 -21.52 7.27 -22.16
N THR A 234 -21.69 7.91 -23.30
CA THR A 234 -21.92 7.22 -24.57
C THR A 234 -20.65 6.49 -25.02
N ILE A 235 -19.52 7.16 -24.95
CA ILE A 235 -18.22 6.59 -25.34
C ILE A 235 -17.90 5.34 -24.50
N ILE A 236 -18.04 5.41 -23.18
CA ILE A 236 -17.76 4.26 -22.33
C ILE A 236 -18.68 3.08 -22.62
N LYS A 237 -19.98 3.32 -22.87
CA LYS A 237 -20.93 2.29 -23.28
C LYS A 237 -20.55 1.65 -24.61
N ASP A 238 -20.07 2.44 -25.57
CA ASP A 238 -19.65 1.94 -26.88
C ASP A 238 -18.35 1.12 -26.78
N ILE A 239 -17.41 1.52 -25.92
CA ILE A 239 -16.22 0.73 -25.62
C ILE A 239 -16.59 -0.66 -25.12
N PHE A 240 -17.51 -0.76 -24.15
CA PHE A 240 -17.94 -2.04 -23.58
C PHE A 240 -18.81 -2.87 -24.54
N LYS A 241 -19.53 -2.26 -25.48
CA LYS A 241 -20.29 -2.97 -26.51
C LYS A 241 -19.40 -3.59 -27.60
N ALA A 242 -18.20 -3.07 -27.78
CA ALA A 242 -17.30 -3.48 -28.85
C ALA A 242 -16.56 -4.80 -28.56
N GLY A 243 -16.57 -5.29 -27.32
CA GLY A 243 -15.88 -6.52 -26.94
C GLY A 243 -16.34 -7.12 -25.62
N ASP A 244 -16.01 -8.40 -25.41
CA ASP A 244 -16.20 -9.12 -24.13
C ASP A 244 -14.99 -8.79 -23.24
N MET A 245 -15.08 -7.67 -22.50
CA MET A 245 -13.99 -7.16 -21.69
C MET A 245 -14.11 -7.69 -20.26
N LYS A 246 -13.00 -8.23 -19.76
CA LYS A 246 -12.87 -8.76 -18.40
C LYS A 246 -11.71 -8.09 -17.70
N ARG A 247 -11.71 -8.11 -16.38
CA ARG A 247 -10.63 -7.56 -15.57
C ARG A 247 -10.36 -6.06 -15.89
N VAL A 248 -11.44 -5.27 -15.97
CA VAL A 248 -11.39 -3.84 -16.29
C VAL A 248 -11.60 -3.02 -15.04
N ILE A 249 -10.77 -1.99 -14.84
CA ILE A 249 -10.99 -0.98 -13.80
C ILE A 249 -11.39 0.34 -14.47
N VAL A 250 -12.44 0.97 -13.97
CA VAL A 250 -12.89 2.30 -14.42
C VAL A 250 -12.74 3.27 -13.26
N PHE A 251 -11.89 4.27 -13.42
CA PHE A 251 -11.67 5.31 -12.42
C PHE A 251 -12.49 6.56 -12.71
N SER A 252 -13.05 7.15 -11.65
CA SER A 252 -13.74 8.43 -11.72
C SER A 252 -13.49 9.26 -10.46
N GLY A 253 -13.38 10.58 -10.64
CA GLY A 253 -13.02 11.53 -9.59
C GLY A 253 -14.06 11.74 -8.48
N SER A 254 -15.28 11.17 -8.59
CA SER A 254 -16.30 11.33 -7.56
C SER A 254 -17.17 10.10 -7.33
N LYS A 255 -17.57 9.89 -6.06
CA LYS A 255 -18.46 8.80 -5.66
C LYS A 255 -19.81 8.81 -6.39
N MET A 256 -20.33 10.01 -6.71
CA MET A 256 -21.59 10.14 -7.46
C MET A 256 -21.44 9.62 -8.89
N LYS A 257 -20.35 9.99 -9.57
CA LYS A 257 -20.05 9.49 -10.92
C LYS A 257 -19.81 7.97 -10.91
N VAL A 258 -19.11 7.43 -9.90
CA VAL A 258 -18.91 5.98 -9.75
C VAL A 258 -20.24 5.26 -9.68
N LYS A 259 -21.19 5.71 -8.86
CA LYS A 259 -22.55 5.13 -8.76
C LYS A 259 -23.30 5.18 -10.10
N GLN A 260 -23.27 6.34 -10.78
CA GLN A 260 -23.92 6.52 -12.08
C GLN A 260 -23.31 5.63 -13.16
N LEU A 261 -21.98 5.53 -13.22
CA LEU A 261 -21.27 4.68 -14.17
C LEU A 261 -21.59 3.21 -13.96
N ALA A 262 -21.50 2.72 -12.72
CA ALA A 262 -21.81 1.33 -12.41
C ALA A 262 -23.25 1.00 -12.77
N ALA A 263 -24.22 1.83 -12.42
CA ALA A 263 -25.62 1.63 -12.78
C ALA A 263 -25.84 1.63 -14.31
N ALA A 264 -25.18 2.53 -15.03
CA ALA A 264 -25.28 2.62 -16.48
C ALA A 264 -24.66 1.41 -17.21
N LEU A 265 -23.54 0.88 -16.70
CA LEU A 265 -22.90 -0.32 -17.22
C LEU A 265 -23.74 -1.58 -16.93
N GLN A 266 -24.30 -1.69 -15.73
CA GLN A 266 -25.20 -2.79 -15.37
C GLN A 266 -26.46 -2.81 -16.25
N GLN A 267 -27.04 -1.65 -16.59
CA GLN A 267 -28.19 -1.54 -17.49
C GLN A 267 -27.93 -2.10 -18.91
N ILE A 268 -26.70 -2.08 -19.38
CA ILE A 268 -26.30 -2.66 -20.67
C ILE A 268 -25.75 -4.09 -20.53
N GLY A 269 -25.91 -4.72 -19.36
CA GLY A 269 -25.56 -6.12 -19.12
C GLY A 269 -24.12 -6.36 -18.69
N ILE A 270 -23.36 -5.32 -18.34
CA ILE A 270 -21.99 -5.46 -17.84
C ILE A 270 -22.03 -5.83 -16.35
N ASN A 271 -21.35 -6.92 -16.00
CA ASN A 271 -21.24 -7.40 -14.63
C ASN A 271 -20.16 -6.60 -13.87
N CYS A 272 -20.58 -5.57 -13.16
CA CYS A 272 -19.66 -4.65 -12.49
C CYS A 272 -20.01 -4.37 -11.02
N GLY A 273 -18.98 -4.14 -10.21
CA GLY A 273 -19.06 -3.63 -8.85
C GLY A 273 -18.68 -2.16 -8.77
N ALA A 274 -19.27 -1.42 -7.81
CA ALA A 274 -18.91 -0.04 -7.51
C ALA A 274 -18.16 0.04 -6.19
N MET A 275 -17.06 0.82 -6.15
CA MET A 275 -16.27 1.02 -4.94
C MET A 275 -16.05 2.51 -4.66
N HIS A 276 -16.59 2.97 -3.54
CA HIS A 276 -16.54 4.38 -3.13
C HIS A 276 -16.61 4.54 -1.61
N SER A 277 -16.39 5.75 -1.12
CA SER A 277 -16.29 6.05 0.32
C SER A 277 -17.57 5.82 1.14
N ASP A 278 -18.74 5.77 0.50
CA ASP A 278 -20.01 5.53 1.21
C ASP A 278 -20.25 4.05 1.56
N LEU A 279 -19.46 3.12 1.01
CA LEU A 279 -19.57 1.71 1.33
C LEU A 279 -19.00 1.43 2.73
N GLU A 280 -19.68 0.61 3.48
CA GLU A 280 -19.14 -0.01 4.68
C GLU A 280 -17.96 -0.94 4.34
N GLN A 281 -17.08 -1.22 5.31
CA GLN A 281 -15.88 -2.00 5.04
C GLN A 281 -16.21 -3.40 4.51
N ALA A 282 -17.19 -4.08 5.10
CA ALA A 282 -17.61 -5.41 4.67
C ALA A 282 -18.09 -5.41 3.21
N GLU A 283 -18.76 -4.33 2.77
CA GLU A 283 -19.21 -4.18 1.38
C GLU A 283 -18.03 -3.96 0.43
N ARG A 284 -17.01 -3.19 0.85
CA ARG A 284 -15.79 -3.00 0.05
C ARG A 284 -15.01 -4.29 -0.11
N ASP A 285 -14.88 -5.05 0.97
CA ASP A 285 -14.20 -6.35 0.97
C ASP A 285 -14.93 -7.35 0.05
N ASP A 286 -16.26 -7.36 0.08
CA ASP A 286 -17.10 -8.19 -0.80
C ASP A 286 -16.96 -7.80 -2.28
N VAL A 287 -17.01 -6.50 -2.60
CA VAL A 287 -16.82 -6.00 -3.97
C VAL A 287 -15.43 -6.38 -4.49
N MET A 288 -14.41 -6.19 -3.67
CA MET A 288 -13.02 -6.53 -4.03
C MET A 288 -12.85 -8.04 -4.22
N PHE A 289 -13.40 -8.84 -3.32
CA PHE A 289 -13.38 -10.30 -3.45
C PHE A 289 -14.05 -10.76 -4.75
N LYS A 290 -15.23 -10.23 -5.07
CA LYS A 290 -15.95 -10.55 -6.30
C LYS A 290 -15.17 -10.15 -7.56
N PHE A 291 -14.49 -9.03 -7.53
CA PHE A 291 -13.65 -8.61 -8.65
C PHE A 291 -12.41 -9.50 -8.77
N LYS A 292 -11.68 -9.77 -7.69
CA LYS A 292 -10.51 -10.66 -7.69
C LYS A 292 -10.84 -12.09 -8.10
N SER A 293 -11.98 -12.60 -7.69
CA SER A 293 -12.45 -13.95 -8.05
C SER A 293 -13.07 -14.06 -9.46
N GLY A 294 -13.16 -12.95 -10.20
CA GLY A 294 -13.77 -12.93 -11.53
C GLY A 294 -15.30 -13.02 -11.55
N GLN A 295 -15.95 -12.80 -10.40
CA GLN A 295 -17.41 -12.67 -10.33
C GLN A 295 -17.88 -11.33 -10.88
N TYR A 296 -17.07 -10.29 -10.77
CA TYR A 296 -17.24 -9.03 -11.50
C TYR A 296 -16.19 -8.94 -12.61
N ASP A 297 -16.62 -8.59 -13.82
CA ASP A 297 -15.74 -8.34 -14.95
C ASP A 297 -15.15 -6.92 -14.89
N VAL A 298 -15.86 -5.99 -14.26
CA VAL A 298 -15.53 -4.57 -14.18
C VAL A 298 -15.62 -4.07 -12.75
N LEU A 299 -14.62 -3.29 -12.33
CA LEU A 299 -14.63 -2.54 -11.08
C LEU A 299 -14.70 -1.04 -11.41
N VAL A 300 -15.74 -0.36 -10.94
CA VAL A 300 -15.86 1.11 -11.04
C VAL A 300 -15.50 1.72 -9.69
N ALA A 301 -14.47 2.55 -9.63
CA ALA A 301 -13.94 3.02 -8.35
C ALA A 301 -13.53 4.51 -8.38
N THR A 302 -13.50 5.13 -7.19
CA THR A 302 -12.80 6.40 -7.02
C THR A 302 -11.30 6.18 -6.88
N ASP A 303 -10.49 7.13 -7.35
CA ASP A 303 -9.02 7.05 -7.30
C ASP A 303 -8.50 6.77 -5.88
N ILE A 304 -9.08 7.43 -4.87
CA ILE A 304 -8.66 7.32 -3.47
C ILE A 304 -8.84 5.91 -2.91
N VAL A 305 -9.93 5.25 -3.27
CA VAL A 305 -10.29 3.93 -2.69
C VAL A 305 -9.55 2.79 -3.38
N ALA A 306 -9.21 2.96 -4.64
CA ALA A 306 -8.61 1.89 -5.44
C ALA A 306 -7.07 2.00 -5.58
N ARG A 307 -6.47 3.11 -5.14
CA ARG A 307 -5.01 3.25 -5.11
C ARG A 307 -4.37 2.30 -4.11
N GLY A 308 -3.24 1.73 -4.50
CA GLY A 308 -2.47 0.79 -3.66
C GLY A 308 -3.09 -0.61 -3.58
N ILE A 309 -4.10 -0.92 -4.40
CA ILE A 309 -4.61 -2.28 -4.55
C ILE A 309 -3.80 -2.94 -5.66
N ASP A 310 -3.02 -3.94 -5.28
CA ASP A 310 -2.33 -4.80 -6.23
C ASP A 310 -3.32 -5.86 -6.73
N ILE A 311 -3.64 -5.78 -8.02
CA ILE A 311 -4.54 -6.73 -8.68
C ILE A 311 -3.82 -7.26 -9.90
N ASP A 312 -3.48 -8.54 -9.85
CA ASP A 312 -2.92 -9.25 -10.99
C ASP A 312 -3.92 -9.34 -12.14
N ASP A 313 -3.41 -9.42 -13.35
CA ASP A 313 -4.19 -9.72 -14.57
C ASP A 313 -5.23 -8.65 -14.96
N ILE A 314 -4.96 -7.36 -14.73
CA ILE A 314 -5.79 -6.28 -15.27
C ILE A 314 -5.55 -6.16 -16.78
N GLU A 315 -6.63 -6.31 -17.57
CA GLU A 315 -6.58 -6.21 -19.03
C GLU A 315 -6.71 -4.78 -19.53
N MET A 316 -7.48 -3.95 -18.82
CA MET A 316 -7.73 -2.57 -19.21
C MET A 316 -8.00 -1.66 -18.00
N VAL A 317 -7.50 -0.44 -18.09
CA VAL A 317 -7.89 0.65 -17.18
C VAL A 317 -8.48 1.80 -17.99
N ILE A 318 -9.60 2.32 -17.52
CA ILE A 318 -10.27 3.46 -18.12
C ILE A 318 -10.29 4.60 -17.10
N ASN A 319 -9.59 5.68 -17.39
CA ASN A 319 -9.72 6.93 -16.64
C ASN A 319 -10.89 7.74 -17.23
N TYR A 320 -12.08 7.62 -16.61
CA TYR A 320 -13.27 8.36 -17.04
C TYR A 320 -13.12 9.87 -16.83
N ASP A 321 -12.49 10.26 -15.76
CA ASP A 321 -11.99 11.61 -15.53
C ASP A 321 -10.46 11.59 -15.63
N VAL A 322 -9.88 12.64 -16.23
CA VAL A 322 -8.42 12.79 -16.23
C VAL A 322 -7.98 13.03 -14.80
N PRO A 323 -7.04 12.26 -14.26
CA PRO A 323 -6.52 12.51 -12.92
C PRO A 323 -5.98 13.94 -12.79
N HIS A 324 -6.20 14.56 -11.63
CA HIS A 324 -5.69 15.90 -11.36
C HIS A 324 -4.17 15.94 -11.30
N ASP A 325 -3.56 14.82 -10.93
CA ASP A 325 -2.12 14.67 -10.86
C ASP A 325 -1.65 13.79 -12.01
N THR A 326 -0.64 14.25 -12.75
CA THR A 326 -0.06 13.49 -13.87
C THR A 326 0.57 12.19 -13.43
N GLU A 327 0.98 12.10 -12.18
CA GLU A 327 1.57 10.92 -11.56
C GLU A 327 0.52 9.85 -11.25
N ASP A 328 -0.73 10.23 -11.02
CA ASP A 328 -1.85 9.31 -10.86
C ASP A 328 -2.24 8.60 -12.17
N TYR A 329 -1.83 9.16 -13.31
CA TYR A 329 -2.11 8.57 -14.62
C TYR A 329 -1.20 7.38 -14.95
N VAL A 330 0.02 7.36 -14.48
CA VAL A 330 1.05 6.36 -14.84
C VAL A 330 1.02 5.09 -13.97
N PRO A 331 0.71 5.15 -12.64
CA PRO A 331 0.89 4.02 -11.74
C PRO A 331 -0.13 2.89 -11.84
N LEU A 332 -1.18 3.05 -12.63
CA LEU A 332 -2.28 2.08 -12.66
C LEU A 332 -1.99 0.84 -13.51
N TYR A 333 -0.84 0.77 -14.16
CA TYR A 333 -0.45 -0.36 -15.01
C TYR A 333 0.89 -0.95 -14.60
N ARG A 334 0.87 -2.23 -14.29
CA ARG A 334 2.06 -3.05 -14.21
C ARG A 334 1.91 -4.30 -15.06
N GLU A 335 2.86 -4.51 -15.95
CA GLU A 335 3.22 -5.84 -16.39
C GLU A 335 4.15 -6.45 -15.34
N GLU A 336 3.73 -7.50 -14.67
CA GLU A 336 4.67 -8.43 -14.08
C GLU A 336 5.45 -9.09 -15.21
N HIS A 337 6.75 -8.86 -15.24
CA HIS A 337 7.64 -9.73 -15.97
C HIS A 337 7.71 -11.07 -15.23
N ARG A 338 6.86 -12.01 -15.64
CA ARG A 338 7.17 -13.43 -15.50
C ARG A 338 7.93 -13.83 -16.76
N SER A 339 9.20 -14.00 -16.63
CA SER A 339 10.01 -14.84 -17.51
C SER A 339 10.81 -15.79 -16.65
#